data_eb55316df4c59f97a20fe367581af52e
#
_entry.id   eb55316df4c59f97a20fe367581af52e
#
_cell.length_a   1.000
_cell.length_b   1.000
_cell.length_c   1.000
_cell.angle_alpha   90.00
_cell.angle_beta   90.00
_cell.angle_gamma   90.00
#
_symmetry.space_group_name_H-M   'P 1'
#
loop_
_entity.id
_entity.type
_entity.pdbx_description
1 polymer ?
#
loop_
_entity_poly.entity_id
_entity_poly.type
_entity_poly.pdbx_seq_one_letter_code
_entity_poly.pdbx_strand_id
1 'polypeptide(L)'
;PAVMVSCGEEESEYNITTVAWTGTLCTDPPMCYISLRKTRLSHSIISRTKSFVINLTTKELCKQTDWCGVRSGKDYKKFEETKLTPIKAPNVNAPYIDESPLCIECQVVEIKELGSHDMFIAKVVGVLADERYIDSESGLFDLESAELMAYSHGKYYSLGDRLGFFGYSIQKKSTAKKRKK
;
A
#
# COMPACT_ATOMS: atom_id res chain seq x y z
N PRO A 1 -1.83 3.91 -8.59
CA PRO A 1 -2.02 3.99 -7.14
C PRO A 1 -1.09 5.00 -6.50
N ALA A 2 -1.35 5.37 -5.25
CA ALA A 2 -0.39 5.93 -4.34
C ALA A 2 -0.52 5.16 -3.03
N VAL A 3 0.61 4.71 -2.47
CA VAL A 3 0.63 3.97 -1.21
C VAL A 3 1.71 4.55 -0.31
N MET A 4 1.58 4.39 0.99
CA MET A 4 2.67 4.64 1.92
C MET A 4 3.41 3.33 2.19
N VAL A 5 4.71 3.33 1.97
CA VAL A 5 5.58 2.18 2.25
C VAL A 5 6.36 2.47 3.52
N SER A 6 6.15 1.65 4.53
CA SER A 6 6.87 1.72 5.80
C SER A 6 7.96 0.65 5.90
N CYS A 7 9.06 0.97 6.57
CA CYS A 7 10.25 0.13 6.71
C CYS A 7 11.06 0.51 7.95
N GLY A 8 12.01 -0.34 8.33
CA GLY A 8 12.85 -0.22 9.51
C GLY A 8 12.62 -1.39 10.47
N GLU A 9 13.67 -1.90 11.11
CA GLU A 9 13.57 -3.02 12.05
C GLU A 9 13.30 -2.53 13.48
N GLU A 10 13.90 -1.39 13.83
CA GLU A 10 13.78 -0.77 15.15
C GLU A 10 13.08 0.59 15.03
N GLU A 11 12.40 1.02 16.08
CA GLU A 11 11.66 2.30 16.10
C GLU A 11 12.52 3.50 15.70
N SER A 12 13.80 3.49 16.06
CA SER A 12 14.76 4.55 15.71
C SER A 12 14.99 4.69 14.19
N GLU A 13 14.74 3.60 13.42
CA GLU A 13 14.90 3.53 11.97
C GLU A 13 13.56 3.62 11.21
N TYR A 14 12.42 3.62 11.90
CA TYR A 14 11.12 3.61 11.23
C TYR A 14 10.98 4.80 10.28
N ASN A 15 10.67 4.48 9.04
CA ASN A 15 10.51 5.47 8.00
C ASN A 15 9.33 5.15 7.08
N ILE A 16 8.77 6.19 6.48
CA ILE A 16 7.68 6.10 5.50
C ILE A 16 8.12 6.78 4.20
N THR A 17 7.77 6.19 3.07
CA THR A 17 7.89 6.83 1.77
C THR A 17 6.64 6.61 0.95
N THR A 18 6.20 7.64 0.22
CA THR A 18 5.07 7.52 -0.68
C THR A 18 5.55 6.99 -2.02
N VAL A 19 4.87 5.99 -2.53
CA VAL A 19 5.20 5.28 -3.77
C VAL A 19 3.97 5.24 -4.67
N ALA A 20 4.13 5.75 -5.90
CA ALA A 20 3.13 5.60 -6.95
C ALA A 20 3.50 4.46 -7.93
N TRP A 21 4.74 4.01 -7.91
CA TRP A 21 5.26 2.97 -8.79
C TRP A 21 5.27 1.64 -8.03
N THR A 22 4.09 1.03 -7.94
CA THR A 22 3.80 -0.22 -7.25
C THR A 22 2.68 -0.96 -7.97
N GLY A 23 2.63 -2.26 -7.78
CA GLY A 23 1.59 -3.12 -8.34
C GLY A 23 1.78 -4.59 -7.99
N THR A 24 0.79 -5.38 -8.37
CA THR A 24 0.82 -6.85 -8.26
C THR A 24 1.58 -7.47 -9.42
N LEU A 25 2.26 -8.59 -9.18
CA LEU A 25 3.04 -9.32 -10.18
C LEU A 25 2.52 -10.73 -10.44
N CYS A 26 2.13 -11.43 -9.38
CA CYS A 26 1.77 -12.84 -9.46
C CYS A 26 0.77 -13.17 -8.36
N THR A 27 -0.12 -14.15 -8.61
CA THR A 27 -1.12 -14.62 -7.64
C THR A 27 -0.68 -15.87 -6.91
N ASP A 28 0.15 -16.70 -7.53
CA ASP A 28 0.66 -17.93 -6.94
C ASP A 28 2.13 -18.15 -7.34
N PRO A 29 3.09 -17.90 -6.43
CA PRO A 29 2.90 -17.29 -5.11
C PRO A 29 2.44 -15.82 -5.22
N PRO A 30 1.76 -15.26 -4.18
CA PRO A 30 1.33 -13.87 -4.21
C PRO A 30 2.54 -12.93 -4.15
N MET A 31 2.68 -12.07 -5.17
CA MET A 31 3.83 -11.17 -5.31
C MET A 31 3.41 -9.77 -5.73
N CYS A 32 4.18 -8.81 -5.27
CA CYS A 32 4.05 -7.40 -5.64
C CYS A 32 5.44 -6.76 -5.84
N TYR A 33 5.44 -5.51 -6.27
CA TYR A 33 6.67 -4.72 -6.36
C TYR A 33 6.44 -3.29 -5.88
N ILE A 34 7.54 -2.66 -5.49
CA ILE A 34 7.69 -1.21 -5.37
C ILE A 34 8.93 -0.77 -6.13
N SER A 35 8.94 0.46 -6.66
CA SER A 35 10.12 1.03 -7.31
C SER A 35 10.53 2.31 -6.63
N LEU A 36 11.78 2.37 -6.16
CA LEU A 36 12.33 3.44 -5.34
C LEU A 36 13.57 4.05 -5.95
N ARG A 37 13.70 5.37 -5.84
CA ARG A 37 14.96 6.07 -6.15
C ARG A 37 16.04 5.70 -5.14
N LYS A 38 17.27 5.46 -5.62
CA LYS A 38 18.45 5.13 -4.80
C LYS A 38 18.76 6.21 -3.74
N THR A 39 18.30 7.44 -3.93
CA THR A 39 18.51 8.57 -3.00
C THR A 39 17.57 8.57 -1.79
N ARG A 40 16.46 7.79 -1.82
CA ARG A 40 15.50 7.73 -0.72
C ARG A 40 16.08 6.92 0.46
N LEU A 41 15.87 7.39 1.68
CA LEU A 41 16.29 6.66 2.90
C LEU A 41 15.67 5.24 2.94
N SER A 42 14.38 5.09 2.61
CA SER A 42 13.73 3.79 2.56
C SER A 42 14.41 2.81 1.61
N HIS A 43 15.05 3.28 0.52
CA HIS A 43 15.79 2.41 -0.39
C HIS A 43 16.92 1.66 0.35
N SER A 44 17.76 2.38 1.10
CA SER A 44 18.88 1.77 1.85
C SER A 44 18.38 0.86 2.97
N ILE A 45 17.32 1.27 3.68
CA ILE A 45 16.72 0.45 4.74
C ILE A 45 16.21 -0.87 4.15
N ILE A 46 15.33 -0.81 3.14
CA ILE A 46 14.72 -2.01 2.55
C ILE A 46 15.77 -2.89 1.85
N SER A 47 16.81 -2.29 1.25
CA SER A 47 17.92 -3.07 0.64
C SER A 47 18.66 -3.92 1.68
N ARG A 48 18.77 -3.45 2.91
CA ARG A 48 19.39 -4.16 4.04
C ARG A 48 18.43 -5.15 4.70
N THR A 49 17.25 -4.68 5.10
CA THR A 49 16.29 -5.45 5.92
C THR A 49 15.51 -6.48 5.10
N LYS A 50 15.41 -6.29 3.78
CA LYS A 50 14.62 -7.09 2.86
C LYS A 50 13.13 -7.16 3.23
N SER A 51 12.64 -6.18 4.01
CA SER A 51 11.28 -6.14 4.54
C SER A 51 10.67 -4.76 4.38
N PHE A 52 9.39 -4.72 4.04
CA PHE A 52 8.59 -3.48 4.04
C PHE A 52 7.10 -3.82 4.15
N VAL A 53 6.29 -2.82 4.47
CA VAL A 53 4.83 -2.92 4.43
C VAL A 53 4.28 -1.88 3.46
N ILE A 54 3.36 -2.32 2.59
CA ILE A 54 2.55 -1.42 1.75
C ILE A 54 1.28 -1.11 2.52
N ASN A 55 1.06 0.16 2.84
CA ASN A 55 -0.13 0.66 3.53
C ASN A 55 -1.00 1.40 2.52
N LEU A 56 -2.24 0.94 2.31
CA LEU A 56 -3.18 1.60 1.41
C LEU A 56 -3.56 2.97 1.97
N THR A 57 -3.76 3.91 1.07
CA THR A 57 -4.01 5.31 1.42
C THR A 57 -5.45 5.71 1.11
N THR A 58 -6.05 6.42 2.05
CA THR A 58 -7.41 6.91 1.98
C THR A 58 -7.45 8.41 1.73
N LYS A 59 -8.63 8.93 1.46
CA LYS A 59 -8.91 10.36 1.37
C LYS A 59 -8.46 11.11 2.64
N GLU A 60 -8.67 10.52 3.82
CA GLU A 60 -8.26 11.09 5.10
C GLU A 60 -6.74 11.16 5.25
N LEU A 61 -6.02 10.16 4.73
CA LEU A 61 -4.56 10.08 4.77
C LEU A 61 -3.87 10.88 3.65
N CYS A 62 -4.62 11.63 2.82
CA CYS A 62 -4.08 12.32 1.65
C CYS A 62 -2.94 13.29 2.00
N LYS A 63 -3.10 14.09 3.05
CA LYS A 63 -2.08 15.05 3.50
C LYS A 63 -0.80 14.36 3.96
N GLN A 64 -0.90 13.31 4.75
CA GLN A 64 0.23 12.53 5.24
C GLN A 64 0.93 11.82 4.08
N THR A 65 0.16 11.29 3.13
CA THR A 65 0.68 10.65 1.92
C THR A 65 1.52 11.61 1.09
N ASP A 66 1.02 12.81 0.82
CA ASP A 66 1.78 13.84 0.10
C ASP A 66 3.05 14.23 0.86
N TRP A 67 2.91 14.54 2.13
CA TRP A 67 4.02 14.98 2.97
C TRP A 67 5.15 13.94 3.03
N CYS A 68 4.82 12.66 3.22
CA CYS A 68 5.78 11.55 3.22
C CYS A 68 6.49 11.36 1.86
N GLY A 69 5.84 11.73 0.77
CA GLY A 69 6.41 11.70 -0.58
C GLY A 69 7.41 12.82 -0.85
N VAL A 70 7.15 14.01 -0.29
CA VAL A 70 7.95 15.22 -0.53
C VAL A 70 9.14 15.30 0.42
N ARG A 71 8.94 15.08 1.71
CA ARG A 71 10.00 15.22 2.74
C ARG A 71 10.94 14.02 2.79
N SER A 72 12.20 14.27 3.13
CA SER A 72 13.22 13.23 3.27
C SER A 72 13.22 12.63 4.67
N GLY A 73 13.25 11.30 4.78
CA GLY A 73 13.45 10.63 6.07
C GLY A 73 14.84 10.81 6.68
N LYS A 74 15.79 11.40 5.93
CA LYS A 74 17.10 11.78 6.46
C LYS A 74 17.02 13.03 7.36
N ASP A 75 16.00 13.86 7.13
CA ASP A 75 15.86 15.16 7.79
C ASP A 75 14.68 15.17 8.80
N TYR A 76 13.75 14.23 8.67
CA TYR A 76 12.50 14.20 9.44
C TYR A 76 12.16 12.80 9.92
N LYS A 77 11.74 12.68 11.16
CA LYS A 77 11.12 11.47 11.71
C LYS A 77 9.64 11.43 11.32
N LYS A 78 9.36 10.74 10.21
CA LYS A 78 8.08 10.88 9.51
C LYS A 78 6.86 10.42 10.30
N PHE A 79 6.97 9.39 11.12
CA PHE A 79 5.89 8.95 11.99
C PHE A 79 5.51 10.04 13.01
N GLU A 80 6.52 10.65 13.66
CA GLU A 80 6.31 11.73 14.62
C GLU A 80 5.67 12.97 13.97
N GLU A 81 6.22 13.42 12.83
CA GLU A 81 5.77 14.62 12.11
C GLU A 81 4.34 14.48 11.55
N THR A 82 3.98 13.29 11.07
CA THR A 82 2.66 13.03 10.49
C THR A 82 1.64 12.56 11.53
N LYS A 83 2.09 12.24 12.74
CA LYS A 83 1.30 11.65 13.84
C LYS A 83 0.64 10.34 13.44
N LEU A 84 1.27 9.59 12.54
CA LEU A 84 0.86 8.25 12.18
C LEU A 84 1.42 7.26 13.21
N THR A 85 0.65 6.24 13.53
CA THR A 85 0.98 5.25 14.55
C THR A 85 1.71 4.05 13.93
N PRO A 86 3.01 3.85 14.22
CA PRO A 86 3.71 2.65 13.77
C PRO A 86 3.38 1.47 14.69
N ILE A 87 2.95 0.38 14.10
CA ILE A 87 2.78 -0.90 14.82
C ILE A 87 3.69 -1.95 14.16
N LYS A 88 4.41 -2.72 14.97
CA LYS A 88 5.28 -3.78 14.48
C LYS A 88 4.46 -4.83 13.73
N ALA A 89 4.84 -5.11 12.49
CA ALA A 89 4.16 -6.11 11.67
C ALA A 89 4.48 -7.54 12.18
N PRO A 90 3.49 -8.46 12.16
CA PRO A 90 3.67 -9.80 12.71
C PRO A 90 4.60 -10.71 11.89
N ASN A 91 4.68 -10.54 10.57
CA ASN A 91 5.39 -11.48 9.70
C ASN A 91 6.66 -10.90 9.04
N VAL A 92 6.92 -9.59 9.19
CA VAL A 92 8.11 -8.93 8.64
C VAL A 92 8.73 -7.97 9.65
N ASN A 93 10.03 -7.72 9.52
CA ASN A 93 10.74 -6.74 10.34
C ASN A 93 10.55 -5.32 9.77
N ALA A 94 9.32 -4.82 9.85
CA ALA A 94 8.95 -3.46 9.47
C ALA A 94 7.68 -3.05 10.23
N PRO A 95 7.40 -1.76 10.44
CA PRO A 95 6.11 -1.34 10.99
C PRO A 95 5.04 -1.28 9.90
N TYR A 96 3.78 -1.48 10.26
CA TYR A 96 2.65 -1.00 9.49
C TYR A 96 2.09 0.31 10.07
N ILE A 97 1.23 1.00 9.33
CA ILE A 97 0.56 2.23 9.73
C ILE A 97 -0.85 1.86 10.21
N ASP A 98 -1.13 2.08 11.49
CA ASP A 98 -2.40 1.68 12.12
C ASP A 98 -3.64 2.35 11.50
N GLU A 99 -3.48 3.58 11.00
CA GLU A 99 -4.55 4.33 10.35
C GLU A 99 -4.87 3.85 8.92
N SER A 100 -4.07 2.93 8.36
CA SER A 100 -4.31 2.36 7.03
C SER A 100 -5.38 1.28 7.06
N PRO A 101 -6.37 1.29 6.15
CA PRO A 101 -7.44 0.31 6.14
C PRO A 101 -6.97 -1.10 5.77
N LEU A 102 -5.82 -1.20 5.07
CA LEU A 102 -5.23 -2.46 4.67
C LEU A 102 -3.71 -2.31 4.50
N CYS A 103 -2.98 -3.22 5.13
CA CYS A 103 -1.52 -3.27 5.11
C CYS A 103 -1.05 -4.60 4.55
N ILE A 104 -0.09 -4.57 3.61
CA ILE A 104 0.44 -5.75 2.92
C ILE A 104 1.89 -5.93 3.34
N GLU A 105 2.17 -7.02 4.05
CA GLU A 105 3.50 -7.38 4.54
C GLU A 105 4.32 -8.05 3.42
N CYS A 106 5.48 -7.49 3.15
CA CYS A 106 6.28 -7.82 1.99
C CYS A 106 7.71 -8.25 2.36
N GLN A 107 8.10 -9.43 1.90
CA GLN A 107 9.46 -9.94 1.98
C GLN A 107 10.13 -9.85 0.62
N VAL A 108 11.18 -9.04 0.50
CA VAL A 108 11.93 -8.84 -0.76
C VAL A 108 12.63 -10.14 -1.18
N VAL A 109 12.41 -10.54 -2.41
CA VAL A 109 13.05 -11.72 -3.02
C VAL A 109 14.08 -11.34 -4.08
N GLU A 110 13.92 -10.18 -4.73
CA GLU A 110 14.83 -9.68 -5.75
C GLU A 110 14.85 -8.15 -5.73
N ILE A 111 16.02 -7.57 -5.99
CA ILE A 111 16.19 -6.13 -6.24
C ILE A 111 16.77 -5.98 -7.63
N LYS A 112 15.98 -5.40 -8.55
CA LYS A 112 16.39 -5.20 -9.94
C LYS A 112 16.74 -3.74 -10.18
N GLU A 113 17.98 -3.49 -10.58
CA GLU A 113 18.44 -2.16 -10.94
C GLU A 113 17.86 -1.72 -12.30
N LEU A 114 17.23 -0.54 -12.32
CA LEU A 114 16.58 0.03 -13.51
C LEU A 114 17.06 1.45 -13.84
N GLY A 115 18.27 1.80 -13.43
CA GLY A 115 18.82 3.14 -13.64
C GLY A 115 18.47 4.10 -12.50
N SER A 116 17.54 5.05 -12.68
CA SER A 116 17.19 6.03 -11.64
C SER A 116 16.45 5.43 -10.44
N HIS A 117 15.86 4.26 -10.61
CA HIS A 117 15.11 3.52 -9.60
C HIS A 117 15.58 2.08 -9.58
N ASP A 118 15.45 1.44 -8.42
CA ASP A 118 15.53 0.00 -8.29
C ASP A 118 14.13 -0.53 -7.97
N MET A 119 13.79 -1.66 -8.61
CA MET A 119 12.54 -2.38 -8.39
C MET A 119 12.76 -3.47 -7.34
N PHE A 120 12.03 -3.38 -6.26
CA PHE A 120 12.00 -4.35 -5.18
C PHE A 120 10.85 -5.32 -5.43
N ILE A 121 11.16 -6.52 -5.85
CA ILE A 121 10.19 -7.60 -6.05
C ILE A 121 10.05 -8.35 -4.74
N ALA A 122 8.82 -8.51 -4.27
CA ALA A 122 8.55 -9.10 -2.97
C ALA A 122 7.42 -10.13 -3.00
N LYS A 123 7.54 -11.14 -2.13
CA LYS A 123 6.42 -12.01 -1.76
C LYS A 123 5.54 -11.28 -0.76
N VAL A 124 4.23 -11.42 -0.91
CA VAL A 124 3.26 -11.06 0.12
C VAL A 124 3.23 -12.20 1.13
N VAL A 125 3.60 -11.91 2.38
CA VAL A 125 3.67 -12.92 3.46
C VAL A 125 2.57 -12.75 4.50
N GLY A 126 1.84 -11.63 4.47
CA GLY A 126 0.69 -11.35 5.31
C GLY A 126 -0.11 -10.17 4.78
N VAL A 127 -1.37 -10.11 5.18
CA VAL A 127 -2.25 -8.96 4.94
C VAL A 127 -3.00 -8.68 6.23
N LEU A 128 -2.95 -7.43 6.67
CA LEU A 128 -3.68 -6.91 7.82
C LEU A 128 -4.80 -6.01 7.30
N ALA A 129 -6.01 -6.22 7.71
CA ALA A 129 -7.17 -5.42 7.34
C ALA A 129 -7.86 -4.90 8.60
N ASP A 130 -8.30 -3.67 8.56
CA ASP A 130 -9.09 -3.05 9.62
C ASP A 130 -10.49 -3.68 9.63
N GLU A 131 -10.91 -4.21 10.79
CA GLU A 131 -12.18 -4.88 10.97
C GLU A 131 -13.40 -4.02 10.61
N ARG A 132 -13.28 -2.70 10.70
CA ARG A 132 -14.34 -1.75 10.30
C ARG A 132 -14.77 -1.90 8.83
N TYR A 133 -13.88 -2.42 8.00
CA TYR A 133 -14.12 -2.61 6.57
C TYR A 133 -14.33 -4.08 6.18
N ILE A 134 -14.53 -4.97 7.16
CA ILE A 134 -14.84 -6.37 6.91
C ILE A 134 -16.34 -6.58 7.13
N ASP A 135 -17.04 -7.00 6.07
CA ASP A 135 -18.44 -7.39 6.17
C ASP A 135 -18.60 -8.59 7.10
N SER A 136 -19.37 -8.43 8.17
CA SER A 136 -19.48 -9.42 9.25
C SER A 136 -20.20 -10.72 8.83
N GLU A 137 -20.99 -10.69 7.75
CA GLU A 137 -21.74 -11.88 7.27
C GLU A 137 -20.93 -12.67 6.24
N SER A 138 -20.31 -11.97 5.29
CA SER A 138 -19.56 -12.59 4.19
C SER A 138 -18.07 -12.74 4.44
N GLY A 139 -17.49 -11.98 5.40
CA GLY A 139 -16.06 -11.89 5.64
C GLY A 139 -15.29 -11.14 4.53
N LEU A 140 -15.99 -10.48 3.61
CA LEU A 140 -15.36 -9.74 2.51
C LEU A 140 -14.90 -8.36 2.98
N PHE A 141 -13.72 -7.96 2.51
CA PHE A 141 -13.21 -6.62 2.72
C PHE A 141 -13.92 -5.63 1.78
N ASP A 142 -14.58 -4.62 2.37
CA ASP A 142 -15.25 -3.54 1.63
C ASP A 142 -14.30 -2.42 1.27
N LEU A 143 -13.67 -2.55 0.11
CA LEU A 143 -12.71 -1.58 -0.40
C LEU A 143 -13.36 -0.22 -0.76
N GLU A 144 -14.67 -0.21 -1.06
CA GLU A 144 -15.37 1.03 -1.42
C GLU A 144 -15.56 1.92 -0.18
N SER A 145 -15.97 1.33 0.95
CA SER A 145 -16.16 2.07 2.21
C SER A 145 -14.86 2.60 2.81
N ALA A 146 -13.71 2.02 2.44
CA ALA A 146 -12.39 2.49 2.86
C ALA A 146 -11.97 3.82 2.19
N GLU A 147 -12.74 4.36 1.24
CA GLU A 147 -12.50 5.64 0.56
C GLU A 147 -11.05 5.80 0.04
N LEU A 148 -10.53 4.79 -0.66
CA LEU A 148 -9.19 4.84 -1.22
C LEU A 148 -9.03 6.00 -2.19
N MET A 149 -7.80 6.49 -2.33
CA MET A 149 -7.49 7.57 -3.26
C MET A 149 -6.63 7.11 -4.43
N ALA A 150 -6.69 7.86 -5.52
CA ALA A 150 -5.85 7.70 -6.70
C ALA A 150 -4.89 8.90 -6.83
N TYR A 151 -3.70 8.64 -7.41
CA TYR A 151 -2.74 9.67 -7.80
C TYR A 151 -2.58 9.68 -9.31
N SER A 152 -2.76 10.84 -9.93
CA SER A 152 -2.60 11.02 -11.37
C SER A 152 -2.09 12.42 -11.69
N HIS A 153 -1.03 12.49 -12.50
CA HIS A 153 -0.44 13.75 -12.98
C HIS A 153 -0.20 14.80 -11.88
N GLY A 154 0.39 14.37 -10.75
CA GLY A 154 0.72 15.27 -9.64
C GLY A 154 -0.47 15.73 -8.79
N LYS A 155 -1.61 15.07 -8.91
CA LYS A 155 -2.83 15.38 -8.15
C LYS A 155 -3.41 14.12 -7.51
N TYR A 156 -4.08 14.31 -6.38
CA TYR A 156 -4.80 13.26 -5.67
C TYR A 156 -6.30 13.37 -5.95
N TYR A 157 -6.96 12.23 -6.11
CA TYR A 157 -8.39 12.12 -6.40
C TYR A 157 -9.01 11.06 -5.52
N SER A 158 -10.25 11.26 -5.09
CA SER A 158 -11.08 10.18 -4.58
C SER A 158 -11.49 9.27 -5.74
N LEU A 159 -11.78 7.99 -5.45
CA LEU A 159 -12.43 7.13 -6.43
C LEU A 159 -13.86 7.63 -6.65
N GLY A 160 -14.32 7.59 -7.92
CA GLY A 160 -15.66 7.98 -8.29
C GLY A 160 -16.65 6.81 -8.26
N ASP A 161 -17.78 6.98 -8.97
CA ASP A 161 -18.83 5.97 -9.05
C ASP A 161 -18.34 4.64 -9.64
N ARG A 162 -18.92 3.54 -9.18
CA ARG A 162 -18.65 2.21 -9.72
C ARG A 162 -19.14 2.11 -11.17
N LEU A 163 -18.23 1.87 -12.11
CA LEU A 163 -18.55 1.72 -13.52
C LEU A 163 -19.08 0.32 -13.89
N GLY A 164 -18.78 -0.68 -13.07
CA GLY A 164 -19.17 -2.06 -13.33
C GLY A 164 -18.49 -3.04 -12.35
N PHE A 165 -18.56 -4.31 -12.65
CA PHE A 165 -17.87 -5.38 -11.90
C PHE A 165 -17.16 -6.31 -12.88
N PHE A 166 -16.22 -7.10 -12.39
CA PHE A 166 -15.47 -8.04 -13.25
C PHE A 166 -16.42 -8.99 -13.99
N GLY A 167 -16.34 -9.01 -15.32
CA GLY A 167 -17.19 -9.83 -16.18
C GLY A 167 -18.56 -9.23 -16.54
N TYR A 168 -18.86 -7.98 -16.13
CA TYR A 168 -20.16 -7.37 -16.44
C TYR A 168 -20.43 -7.23 -17.97
N SER A 169 -19.38 -7.05 -18.77
CA SER A 169 -19.47 -6.86 -20.22
C SER A 169 -19.96 -8.09 -21.00
N ILE A 170 -19.76 -9.27 -20.43
CA ILE A 170 -20.15 -10.57 -21.02
C ILE A 170 -21.30 -11.24 -20.28
N GLN A 171 -21.94 -10.55 -19.33
CA GLN A 171 -23.03 -11.11 -18.52
C GLN A 171 -24.28 -11.35 -19.38
N LYS A 172 -24.80 -12.58 -19.33
CA LYS A 172 -26.04 -12.95 -20.00
C LYS A 172 -27.25 -12.19 -19.38
N LYS A 173 -28.17 -11.69 -20.21
CA LYS A 173 -29.37 -10.92 -19.78
C LYS A 173 -30.20 -11.61 -18.69
N SER A 174 -30.24 -12.96 -18.65
CA SER A 174 -30.93 -13.76 -17.64
C SER A 174 -30.33 -13.65 -16.24
N THR A 175 -28.99 -13.49 -16.15
CA THR A 175 -28.26 -13.38 -14.89
C THR A 175 -28.29 -11.96 -14.32
N ALA A 176 -28.39 -10.94 -15.20
CA ALA A 176 -28.50 -9.53 -14.83
C ALA A 176 -29.78 -9.20 -14.03
N LYS A 177 -30.90 -9.92 -14.30
CA LYS A 177 -32.17 -9.74 -13.56
C LYS A 177 -32.14 -10.29 -12.13
N LYS A 178 -31.29 -11.29 -11.82
CA LYS A 178 -31.20 -11.88 -10.47
C LYS A 178 -30.36 -11.05 -9.48
N ARG A 179 -29.48 -10.17 -9.93
CA ARG A 179 -28.62 -9.32 -9.08
C ARG A 179 -29.19 -7.92 -8.80
N LYS A 180 -30.37 -7.58 -9.37
CA LYS A 180 -31.11 -6.33 -9.08
C LYS A 180 -32.20 -6.50 -8.02
N LYS A 181 -32.31 -7.66 -7.38
CA LYS A 181 -33.12 -7.95 -6.20
C LYS A 181 -32.20 -8.16 -5.01
#